data_36b3beb0c44a714c8ddbb778f701a544
#
_entry.id   36b3beb0c44a714c8ddbb778f701a544
#
_cell.length_a   1.000
_cell.length_b   1.000
_cell.length_c   1.000
_cell.angle_alpha   90.00
_cell.angle_beta   90.00
_cell.angle_gamma   90.00
#
_symmetry.space_group_name_H-M   'P 1'
#
loop_
_entity.id
_entity.type
_entity.pdbx_description
1 polymer ?
#
loop_
_entity_poly.entity_id
_entity_poly.type
_entity_poly.pdbx_seq_one_letter_code
_entity_poly.pdbx_strand_id
1 'polypeptide(L)'
;MSHLKFNKAIDPGELIGEILRFTAERWDGYLELVKDVLEDCVAPKSMNGEDFHKWSELFCDLVYDAFEDRLHISKINNVLQAEIMPRRDGRLYLSRKRTRLILDLRLLLRRLAYLSSITNEERIHWHRLMIRTRILDRHLKELFVEGVETPDGTKFGGKGFRSTWQEPIAACGTALHLGKDVAAPMIRDLGLALSMGQTPLSIM
;
A
#
# COMPACT_ATOMS: atom_id res chain seq x y z
N MET A 1 11.33 -9.31 1.51
CA MET A 1 11.39 -8.87 0.10
C MET A 1 12.31 -9.74 -0.77
N SER A 2 13.27 -10.43 -0.21
CA SER A 2 14.25 -11.27 -0.93
C SER A 2 13.68 -12.40 -1.80
N HIS A 3 12.39 -12.74 -1.63
CA HIS A 3 11.73 -13.82 -2.40
C HIS A 3 10.83 -13.31 -3.53
N LEU A 4 10.71 -12.00 -3.72
CA LEU A 4 9.90 -11.45 -4.80
C LEU A 4 10.67 -11.57 -6.13
N LYS A 5 10.09 -12.30 -7.08
CA LYS A 5 10.57 -12.31 -8.46
C LYS A 5 9.95 -11.14 -9.19
N PHE A 6 10.79 -10.27 -9.75
CA PHE A 6 10.30 -9.15 -10.55
C PHE A 6 9.93 -9.64 -11.95
N ASN A 7 8.73 -9.29 -12.39
CA ASN A 7 8.28 -9.52 -13.76
C ASN A 7 8.78 -8.43 -14.70
N LYS A 8 9.07 -7.23 -14.16
CA LYS A 8 9.69 -6.12 -14.87
C LYS A 8 10.83 -5.61 -14.00
N ALA A 9 12.02 -5.47 -14.59
CA ALA A 9 13.13 -4.78 -13.91
C ALA A 9 12.70 -3.35 -13.55
N ILE A 10 13.12 -2.90 -12.37
CA ILE A 10 12.88 -1.52 -11.96
C ILE A 10 13.89 -0.64 -12.67
N ASP A 11 13.40 0.37 -13.38
CA ASP A 11 14.23 1.41 -13.96
C ASP A 11 14.76 2.34 -12.85
N PRO A 12 16.09 2.53 -12.77
CA PRO A 12 16.67 3.37 -11.72
C PRO A 12 16.20 4.82 -11.76
N GLY A 13 15.98 5.39 -12.94
CA GLY A 13 15.49 6.75 -13.08
C GLY A 13 14.04 6.90 -12.60
N GLU A 14 13.17 5.95 -12.94
CA GLU A 14 11.80 5.90 -12.42
C GLU A 14 11.81 5.76 -10.88
N LEU A 15 12.66 4.89 -10.35
CA LEU A 15 12.80 4.67 -8.91
C LEU A 15 13.21 5.92 -8.16
N ILE A 16 14.27 6.58 -8.62
CA ILE A 16 14.76 7.83 -8.03
C ILE A 16 13.69 8.91 -8.10
N GLY A 17 13.01 9.05 -9.25
CA GLY A 17 11.91 9.99 -9.42
C GLY A 17 10.76 9.75 -8.43
N GLU A 18 10.37 8.50 -8.20
CA GLU A 18 9.32 8.15 -7.22
C GLU A 18 9.75 8.45 -5.78
N ILE A 19 10.99 8.18 -5.41
CA ILE A 19 11.54 8.49 -4.08
C ILE A 19 11.55 10.01 -3.85
N LEU A 20 12.06 10.78 -4.81
CA LEU A 20 12.13 12.24 -4.69
C LEU A 20 10.72 12.86 -4.63
N ARG A 21 9.81 12.41 -5.48
CA ARG A 21 8.41 12.87 -5.46
C ARG A 21 7.75 12.57 -4.12
N PHE A 22 7.86 11.35 -3.63
CA PHE A 22 7.30 10.94 -2.34
C PHE A 22 7.88 11.78 -1.18
N THR A 23 9.19 12.02 -1.22
CA THR A 23 9.88 12.83 -0.19
C THR A 23 9.41 14.29 -0.26
N ALA A 24 9.30 14.88 -1.44
CA ALA A 24 8.81 16.25 -1.61
C ALA A 24 7.35 16.41 -1.11
N GLU A 25 6.49 15.42 -1.37
CA GLU A 25 5.09 15.49 -0.96
C GLU A 25 4.87 15.30 0.55
N ARG A 26 5.69 14.47 1.21
CA ARG A 26 5.48 14.09 2.62
C ARG A 26 6.53 14.58 3.59
N TRP A 27 7.73 14.81 3.10
CA TRP A 27 8.94 15.07 3.89
C TRP A 27 9.78 16.20 3.29
N ASP A 28 9.11 17.24 2.78
CA ASP A 28 9.74 18.36 2.07
C ASP A 28 11.02 18.91 2.74
N GLY A 29 10.98 19.12 4.06
CA GLY A 29 12.15 19.56 4.82
C GLY A 29 13.35 18.60 4.84
N TYR A 30 13.23 17.39 4.28
CA TYR A 30 14.28 16.37 4.19
C TYR A 30 14.61 15.99 2.74
N LEU A 31 14.04 16.69 1.76
CA LEU A 31 14.23 16.40 0.34
C LEU A 31 15.71 16.47 -0.06
N GLU A 32 16.40 17.52 0.32
CA GLU A 32 17.84 17.69 0.01
C GLU A 32 18.71 16.61 0.68
N LEU A 33 18.36 16.20 1.90
CA LEU A 33 19.05 15.09 2.56
C LEU A 33 18.90 13.78 1.78
N VAL A 34 17.69 13.46 1.37
CA VAL A 34 17.41 12.23 0.61
C VAL A 34 18.04 12.28 -0.77
N LYS A 35 18.06 13.45 -1.41
CA LYS A 35 18.69 13.67 -2.70
C LYS A 35 20.19 13.43 -2.65
N ASP A 36 20.89 14.02 -1.67
CA ASP A 36 22.33 13.82 -1.50
C ASP A 36 22.66 12.33 -1.28
N VAL A 37 21.88 11.64 -0.46
CA VAL A 37 22.06 10.19 -0.25
C VAL A 37 21.84 9.39 -1.54
N LEU A 38 20.89 9.79 -2.39
CA LEU A 38 20.67 9.13 -3.68
C LEU A 38 21.81 9.35 -4.67
N GLU A 39 22.49 10.50 -4.61
CA GLU A 39 23.69 10.77 -5.41
C GLU A 39 24.86 9.86 -5.00
N ASP A 40 25.01 9.60 -3.70
CA ASP A 40 26.05 8.72 -3.15
C ASP A 40 25.70 7.23 -3.30
N CYS A 41 24.42 6.89 -3.20
CA CYS A 41 23.91 5.51 -3.27
C CYS A 41 23.47 5.16 -4.69
N VAL A 42 24.43 5.01 -5.60
CA VAL A 42 24.15 4.75 -7.02
C VAL A 42 23.34 3.46 -7.21
N ALA A 43 22.15 3.60 -7.79
CA ALA A 43 21.31 2.46 -8.11
C ALA A 43 21.92 1.64 -9.28
N PRO A 44 21.95 0.29 -9.18
CA PRO A 44 22.39 -0.57 -10.28
C PRO A 44 21.59 -0.32 -11.54
N LYS A 45 22.22 -0.44 -12.73
CA LYS A 45 21.58 -0.19 -14.04
C LYS A 45 20.34 -1.05 -14.29
N SER A 46 20.26 -2.22 -13.66
CA SER A 46 19.09 -3.11 -13.70
C SER A 46 19.02 -3.83 -12.37
N MET A 47 17.88 -3.78 -11.72
CA MET A 47 17.68 -4.40 -10.42
C MET A 47 16.69 -5.55 -10.51
N ASN A 48 17.14 -6.77 -10.20
CA ASN A 48 16.28 -7.89 -9.86
C ASN A 48 15.79 -7.76 -8.40
N GLY A 49 14.97 -8.69 -7.93
CA GLY A 49 14.40 -8.62 -6.60
C GLY A 49 15.42 -8.64 -5.46
N GLU A 50 16.54 -9.36 -5.62
CA GLU A 50 17.59 -9.46 -4.61
C GLU A 50 18.46 -8.21 -4.59
N ASP A 51 18.89 -7.72 -5.76
CA ASP A 51 19.69 -6.50 -5.88
C ASP A 51 18.91 -5.28 -5.38
N PHE A 52 17.61 -5.21 -5.72
CA PHE A 52 16.73 -4.17 -5.22
C PHE A 52 16.61 -4.21 -3.70
N HIS A 53 16.50 -5.40 -3.12
CA HIS A 53 16.43 -5.54 -1.66
C HIS A 53 17.71 -5.05 -0.98
N LYS A 54 18.87 -5.51 -1.45
CA LYS A 54 20.17 -5.09 -0.92
C LYS A 54 20.35 -3.57 -1.04
N TRP A 55 20.07 -3.02 -2.22
CA TRP A 55 20.15 -1.59 -2.44
C TRP A 55 19.18 -0.81 -1.55
N SER A 56 17.95 -1.27 -1.40
CA SER A 56 16.93 -0.57 -0.60
C SER A 56 17.27 -0.52 0.90
N GLU A 57 17.88 -1.57 1.44
CA GLU A 57 18.35 -1.57 2.83
C GLU A 57 19.53 -0.61 2.98
N LEU A 58 20.55 -0.70 2.10
CA LEU A 58 21.68 0.22 2.11
C LEU A 58 21.23 1.69 2.01
N PHE A 59 20.33 1.99 1.09
CA PHE A 59 19.80 3.35 0.93
C PHE A 59 19.11 3.84 2.22
N CYS A 60 18.27 3.03 2.83
CA CYS A 60 17.59 3.40 4.08
C CYS A 60 18.58 3.61 5.23
N ASP A 61 19.62 2.80 5.32
CA ASP A 61 20.65 2.94 6.34
C ASP A 61 21.47 4.22 6.13
N LEU A 62 21.85 4.54 4.88
CA LEU A 62 22.52 5.80 4.55
C LEU A 62 21.66 7.03 4.85
N VAL A 63 20.36 6.99 4.57
CA VAL A 63 19.43 8.07 4.96
C VAL A 63 19.35 8.21 6.48
N TYR A 64 19.36 7.09 7.20
CA TYR A 64 19.37 7.10 8.67
C TYR A 64 20.62 7.79 9.23
N ASP A 65 21.80 7.45 8.72
CA ASP A 65 23.07 8.00 9.15
C ASP A 65 23.20 9.49 8.76
N ALA A 66 22.85 9.84 7.53
CA ALA A 66 22.83 11.23 7.06
C ALA A 66 21.88 12.11 7.88
N PHE A 67 20.76 11.56 8.35
CA PHE A 67 19.84 12.28 9.24
C PHE A 67 20.48 12.56 10.60
N GLU A 68 21.21 11.60 11.17
CA GLU A 68 21.92 11.76 12.43
C GLU A 68 23.04 12.81 12.30
N ASP A 69 23.84 12.73 11.22
CA ASP A 69 24.97 13.61 10.99
C ASP A 69 24.55 15.06 10.73
N ARG A 70 23.54 15.30 9.91
CA ARG A 70 23.04 16.65 9.61
C ARG A 70 22.42 17.35 10.80
N LEU A 71 21.61 16.63 11.55
CA LEU A 71 20.86 17.21 12.65
C LEU A 71 21.58 17.13 13.99
N HIS A 72 22.73 16.45 14.05
CA HIS A 72 23.49 16.25 15.28
C HIS A 72 22.59 15.86 16.47
N ILE A 73 21.63 14.94 16.26
CA ILE A 73 20.60 14.59 17.24
C ILE A 73 21.22 14.24 18.60
N SER A 74 22.38 13.59 18.58
CA SER A 74 23.13 13.23 19.77
C SER A 74 23.64 14.46 20.57
N LYS A 75 23.82 15.61 19.89
CA LYS A 75 24.35 16.86 20.48
C LYS A 75 23.26 17.89 20.81
N ILE A 76 22.01 17.62 20.51
CA ILE A 76 20.90 18.54 20.79
C ILE A 76 20.70 18.61 22.30
N ASN A 77 21.06 19.77 22.87
CA ASN A 77 20.79 20.07 24.26
C ASN A 77 19.33 20.48 24.45
N ASN A 78 18.80 20.20 25.64
CA ASN A 78 17.41 20.45 26.04
C ASN A 78 16.92 21.91 25.88
N VAL A 79 17.80 22.87 25.65
CA VAL A 79 17.51 24.32 25.58
C VAL A 79 16.68 24.69 24.33
N LEU A 80 16.91 24.04 23.17
CA LEU A 80 16.10 24.28 21.96
C LEU A 80 14.66 23.81 22.06
N GLN A 81 14.33 23.06 23.08
CA GLN A 81 13.01 22.42 23.26
C GLN A 81 11.96 23.40 23.78
N ALA A 82 12.36 24.36 24.62
CA ALA A 82 11.42 25.28 25.28
C ALA A 82 10.79 26.28 24.30
N GLU A 83 11.49 26.63 23.22
CA GLU A 83 11.05 27.64 22.25
C GLU A 83 10.17 27.06 21.13
N ILE A 84 10.44 25.81 20.69
CA ILE A 84 9.75 25.22 19.54
C ILE A 84 8.54 24.37 19.96
N MET A 85 8.66 23.62 21.06
CA MET A 85 7.58 22.79 21.59
C MET A 85 7.66 22.67 23.11
N PRO A 86 6.99 23.54 23.86
CA PRO A 86 6.98 23.44 25.31
C PRO A 86 6.47 22.05 25.73
N ARG A 87 7.23 21.37 26.64
CA ARG A 87 6.96 20.03 27.17
C ARG A 87 7.30 18.82 26.29
N ARG A 88 8.04 18.97 25.19
CA ARG A 88 8.53 17.82 24.41
C ARG A 88 10.06 17.81 24.34
N ASP A 89 10.62 16.61 24.48
CA ASP A 89 12.05 16.38 24.26
C ASP A 89 12.37 16.49 22.77
N GLY A 90 13.13 17.51 22.35
CA GLY A 90 13.47 17.76 20.96
C GLY A 90 14.31 16.63 20.36
N ARG A 91 15.20 16.01 21.17
CA ARG A 91 15.95 14.83 20.75
C ARG A 91 15.02 13.65 20.46
N LEU A 92 14.06 13.38 21.35
CA LEU A 92 13.08 12.33 21.15
C LEU A 92 12.17 12.62 19.95
N TYR A 93 11.81 13.89 19.73
CA TYR A 93 11.01 14.30 18.58
C TYR A 93 11.75 14.06 17.27
N LEU A 94 13.01 14.47 17.14
CA LEU A 94 13.80 14.26 15.94
C LEU A 94 14.12 12.77 15.70
N SER A 95 14.43 12.03 16.76
CA SER A 95 14.60 10.58 16.67
C SER A 95 13.34 9.87 16.15
N ARG A 96 12.16 10.27 16.62
CA ARG A 96 10.88 9.75 16.11
C ARG A 96 10.62 10.15 14.66
N LYS A 97 10.96 11.39 14.27
CA LYS A 97 10.84 11.83 12.87
C LYS A 97 11.75 11.03 11.95
N ARG A 98 13.01 10.81 12.36
CA ARG A 98 13.94 9.95 11.63
C ARG A 98 13.38 8.55 11.43
N THR A 99 12.97 7.89 12.52
CA THR A 99 12.40 6.55 12.45
C THR A 99 11.20 6.50 11.51
N ARG A 100 10.35 7.53 11.53
CA ARG A 100 9.16 7.60 10.70
C ARG A 100 9.50 7.83 9.22
N LEU A 101 10.46 8.70 8.91
CA LEU A 101 10.97 8.90 7.55
C LEU A 101 11.49 7.56 6.96
N ILE A 102 12.34 6.87 7.71
CA ILE A 102 12.88 5.58 7.29
C ILE A 102 11.78 4.54 7.07
N LEU A 103 10.82 4.46 8.00
CA LEU A 103 9.69 3.55 7.84
C LEU A 103 8.88 3.86 6.58
N ASP A 104 8.58 5.13 6.33
CA ASP A 104 7.81 5.57 5.17
C ASP A 104 8.58 5.28 3.86
N LEU A 105 9.89 5.50 3.82
CA LEU A 105 10.73 5.13 2.67
C LEU A 105 10.77 3.61 2.45
N ARG A 106 10.93 2.82 3.50
CA ARG A 106 10.87 1.35 3.41
C ARG A 106 9.51 0.86 2.89
N LEU A 107 8.42 1.48 3.31
CA LEU A 107 7.08 1.15 2.82
C LEU A 107 6.91 1.53 1.34
N LEU A 108 7.43 2.68 0.92
CA LEU A 108 7.45 3.07 -0.50
C LEU A 108 8.22 2.04 -1.34
N LEU A 109 9.45 1.72 -0.95
CA LEU A 109 10.31 0.78 -1.67
C LEU A 109 9.66 -0.62 -1.73
N ARG A 110 9.07 -1.07 -0.62
CA ARG A 110 8.32 -2.33 -0.59
C ARG A 110 7.13 -2.33 -1.55
N ARG A 111 6.41 -1.21 -1.64
CA ARG A 111 5.31 -1.04 -2.60
C ARG A 111 5.81 -1.12 -4.04
N LEU A 112 6.92 -0.45 -4.37
CA LEU A 112 7.50 -0.49 -5.71
C LEU A 112 7.97 -1.89 -6.10
N ALA A 113 8.63 -2.61 -5.18
CA ALA A 113 9.00 -4.01 -5.36
C ALA A 113 7.78 -4.89 -5.65
N TYR A 114 6.72 -4.73 -4.87
CA TYR A 114 5.48 -5.49 -5.07
C TYR A 114 4.84 -5.18 -6.43
N LEU A 115 4.74 -3.91 -6.82
CA LEU A 115 4.20 -3.52 -8.12
C LEU A 115 4.99 -4.08 -9.29
N SER A 116 6.31 -4.24 -9.15
CA SER A 116 7.18 -4.84 -10.16
C SER A 116 7.07 -6.37 -10.22
N SER A 117 6.56 -7.02 -9.17
CA SER A 117 6.33 -8.46 -9.13
C SER A 117 4.97 -8.89 -9.70
N ILE A 118 4.02 -7.97 -9.86
CA ILE A 118 2.67 -8.28 -10.35
C ILE A 118 2.70 -8.51 -11.87
N THR A 119 2.16 -9.63 -12.33
CA THR A 119 2.01 -9.94 -13.74
C THR A 119 0.85 -9.16 -14.39
N ASN A 120 0.85 -9.08 -15.71
CA ASN A 120 -0.28 -8.52 -16.45
C ASN A 120 -1.55 -9.38 -16.30
N GLU A 121 -1.38 -10.70 -16.23
CA GLU A 121 -2.47 -11.66 -16.02
C GLU A 121 -3.15 -11.41 -14.67
N GLU A 122 -2.38 -11.23 -13.59
CA GLU A 122 -2.90 -10.90 -12.27
C GLU A 122 -3.63 -9.55 -12.27
N ARG A 123 -3.07 -8.52 -12.92
CA ARG A 123 -3.74 -7.21 -13.06
C ARG A 123 -5.07 -7.31 -13.77
N ILE A 124 -5.13 -8.05 -14.89
CA ILE A 124 -6.36 -8.29 -15.65
C ILE A 124 -7.36 -9.09 -14.81
N HIS A 125 -6.89 -10.11 -14.10
CA HIS A 125 -7.73 -10.92 -13.22
C HIS A 125 -8.38 -10.08 -12.12
N TRP A 126 -7.60 -9.26 -11.42
CA TRP A 126 -8.11 -8.35 -10.39
C TRP A 126 -9.10 -7.33 -10.96
N HIS A 127 -8.80 -6.78 -12.12
CA HIS A 127 -9.70 -5.83 -12.77
C HIS A 127 -11.04 -6.47 -13.12
N ARG A 128 -11.03 -7.71 -13.63
CA ARG A 128 -12.26 -8.48 -13.89
C ARG A 128 -13.06 -8.73 -12.62
N LEU A 129 -12.42 -9.08 -11.53
CA LEU A 129 -13.08 -9.26 -10.23
C LEU A 129 -13.70 -7.97 -9.73
N MET A 130 -13.00 -6.85 -9.83
CA MET A 130 -13.52 -5.53 -9.45
C MET A 130 -14.76 -5.15 -10.26
N ILE A 131 -14.74 -5.38 -11.59
CA ILE A 131 -15.89 -5.15 -12.47
C ILE A 131 -17.07 -6.07 -12.07
N ARG A 132 -16.83 -7.35 -11.84
CA ARG A 132 -17.86 -8.29 -11.39
C ARG A 132 -18.48 -7.86 -10.06
N THR A 133 -17.65 -7.42 -9.11
CA THR A 133 -18.11 -6.88 -7.82
C THR A 133 -19.04 -5.68 -8.03
N ARG A 134 -18.65 -4.75 -8.89
CA ARG A 134 -19.47 -3.56 -9.22
C ARG A 134 -20.79 -3.91 -9.88
N ILE A 135 -20.77 -4.85 -10.82
CA ILE A 135 -21.98 -5.30 -11.51
C ILE A 135 -22.92 -5.99 -10.52
N LEU A 136 -22.41 -6.91 -9.70
CA LEU A 136 -23.20 -7.61 -8.70
C LEU A 136 -23.80 -6.63 -7.68
N ASP A 137 -23.01 -5.68 -7.17
CA ASP A 137 -23.47 -4.67 -6.25
C ASP A 137 -24.60 -3.80 -6.86
N ARG A 138 -24.51 -3.51 -8.16
CA ARG A 138 -25.56 -2.78 -8.89
C ARG A 138 -26.84 -3.59 -8.99
N HIS A 139 -26.77 -4.87 -9.38
CA HIS A 139 -27.93 -5.74 -9.45
C HIS A 139 -28.59 -5.95 -8.09
N LEU A 140 -27.80 -6.16 -7.05
CA LEU A 140 -28.33 -6.25 -5.69
C LEU A 140 -29.08 -4.97 -5.28
N LYS A 141 -28.54 -3.78 -5.67
CA LYS A 141 -29.27 -2.53 -5.44
C LYS A 141 -30.63 -2.52 -6.13
N GLU A 142 -30.68 -2.90 -7.41
CA GLU A 142 -31.92 -2.96 -8.18
C GLU A 142 -32.92 -3.89 -7.50
N LEU A 143 -32.49 -5.09 -7.11
CA LEU A 143 -33.34 -6.05 -6.38
C LEU A 143 -33.88 -5.51 -5.05
N PHE A 144 -33.03 -4.79 -4.28
CA PHE A 144 -33.45 -4.24 -2.99
C PHE A 144 -34.35 -3.00 -3.12
N VAL A 145 -34.22 -2.23 -4.20
CA VAL A 145 -35.04 -1.03 -4.44
C VAL A 145 -36.37 -1.39 -5.08
N GLU A 146 -36.35 -2.27 -6.07
CA GLU A 146 -37.54 -2.66 -6.83
C GLU A 146 -38.35 -3.75 -6.12
N GLY A 147 -37.67 -4.51 -5.26
CA GLY A 147 -38.19 -5.72 -4.65
C GLY A 147 -38.19 -6.91 -5.62
N VAL A 148 -38.22 -8.08 -5.07
CA VAL A 148 -38.42 -9.33 -5.83
C VAL A 148 -39.80 -9.87 -5.51
N GLU A 149 -40.61 -10.05 -6.53
CA GLU A 149 -41.93 -10.69 -6.36
C GLU A 149 -41.76 -12.22 -6.36
N THR A 150 -42.13 -12.83 -5.27
CA THR A 150 -42.14 -14.29 -5.14
C THR A 150 -43.30 -14.91 -5.91
N PRO A 151 -43.26 -16.22 -6.28
CA PRO A 151 -44.31 -16.85 -7.06
C PRO A 151 -45.74 -16.79 -6.43
N ASP A 152 -45.79 -16.53 -5.13
CA ASP A 152 -47.07 -16.34 -4.39
C ASP A 152 -47.51 -14.86 -4.37
N GLY A 153 -46.84 -13.97 -5.10
CA GLY A 153 -47.20 -12.56 -5.17
C GLY A 153 -46.69 -11.69 -4.01
N THR A 154 -45.94 -12.28 -3.08
CA THR A 154 -45.34 -11.53 -1.96
C THR A 154 -44.12 -10.77 -2.43
N LYS A 155 -44.04 -9.47 -2.12
CA LYS A 155 -42.83 -8.70 -2.40
C LYS A 155 -41.78 -8.90 -1.30
N PHE A 156 -40.64 -9.45 -1.68
CA PHE A 156 -39.47 -9.49 -0.82
C PHE A 156 -38.79 -8.14 -0.87
N GLY A 157 -38.82 -7.40 0.23
CA GLY A 157 -38.06 -6.16 0.42
C GLY A 157 -36.97 -6.38 1.43
N GLY A 158 -35.71 -6.27 1.01
CA GLY A 158 -34.54 -6.38 1.87
C GLY A 158 -33.81 -5.07 2.04
N LYS A 159 -32.99 -4.97 3.07
CA LYS A 159 -31.98 -3.92 3.18
C LYS A 159 -30.64 -4.49 2.75
N GLY A 160 -30.10 -3.99 1.65
CA GLY A 160 -28.78 -4.35 1.18
C GLY A 160 -27.74 -3.29 1.55
N PHE A 161 -26.55 -3.73 1.91
CA PHE A 161 -25.40 -2.86 2.08
C PHE A 161 -24.59 -2.83 0.78
N ARG A 162 -24.23 -1.62 0.34
CA ARG A 162 -23.50 -1.42 -0.91
C ARG A 162 -22.01 -1.68 -0.71
N SER A 163 -21.41 -2.39 -1.67
CA SER A 163 -19.94 -2.59 -1.77
C SER A 163 -19.28 -1.59 -2.71
N THR A 164 -19.98 -0.54 -3.11
CA THR A 164 -19.47 0.52 -3.97
C THR A 164 -18.22 1.15 -3.35
N TRP A 165 -17.16 1.30 -4.12
CA TRP A 165 -15.83 1.78 -3.74
C TRP A 165 -15.00 0.81 -2.87
N GLN A 166 -15.47 -0.41 -2.67
CA GLN A 166 -14.75 -1.48 -1.98
C GLN A 166 -14.26 -2.58 -2.93
N GLU A 167 -14.44 -2.42 -4.23
CA GLU A 167 -14.04 -3.40 -5.25
C GLU A 167 -12.56 -3.84 -5.16
N PRO A 168 -11.59 -2.98 -4.75
CA PRO A 168 -10.20 -3.39 -4.60
C PRO A 168 -9.97 -4.51 -3.58
N ILE A 169 -10.89 -4.77 -2.66
CA ILE A 169 -10.83 -5.90 -1.72
C ILE A 169 -10.77 -7.24 -2.47
N ALA A 170 -11.34 -7.30 -3.68
CA ALA A 170 -11.23 -8.49 -4.53
C ALA A 170 -9.78 -8.89 -4.83
N ALA A 171 -8.88 -7.92 -4.99
CA ALA A 171 -7.45 -8.21 -5.17
C ALA A 171 -6.82 -8.84 -3.92
N CYS A 172 -7.22 -8.40 -2.73
CA CYS A 172 -6.74 -8.99 -1.47
C CYS A 172 -7.18 -10.45 -1.34
N GLY A 173 -8.40 -10.77 -1.75
CA GLY A 173 -8.93 -12.13 -1.69
C GLY A 173 -8.18 -13.12 -2.59
N THR A 174 -7.60 -12.67 -3.70
CA THR A 174 -6.80 -13.54 -4.58
C THR A 174 -5.47 -13.98 -3.96
N ALA A 175 -5.01 -13.30 -2.91
CA ALA A 175 -3.81 -13.71 -2.16
C ALA A 175 -4.10 -14.81 -1.13
N LEU A 176 -5.35 -15.15 -0.88
CA LEU A 176 -5.75 -16.20 0.04
C LEU A 176 -5.73 -17.56 -0.65
N HIS A 177 -5.28 -18.58 0.09
CA HIS A 177 -5.23 -19.96 -0.40
C HIS A 177 -6.51 -20.68 -0.02
N LEU A 178 -7.31 -21.03 -1.01
CA LEU A 178 -8.53 -21.84 -0.81
C LEU A 178 -8.19 -23.14 -0.09
N GLY A 179 -8.96 -23.45 0.95
CA GLY A 179 -8.78 -24.64 1.78
C GLY A 179 -7.69 -24.55 2.86
N LYS A 180 -6.95 -23.44 2.94
CA LYS A 180 -5.95 -23.16 3.99
C LYS A 180 -6.28 -21.92 4.79
N ASP A 181 -6.64 -20.85 4.08
CA ASP A 181 -6.92 -19.56 4.71
C ASP A 181 -8.42 -19.41 4.97
N VAL A 182 -8.74 -18.76 6.06
CA VAL A 182 -10.12 -18.42 6.44
C VAL A 182 -10.27 -16.92 6.43
N ALA A 183 -11.29 -16.45 5.73
CA ALA A 183 -11.69 -15.05 5.75
C ALA A 183 -13.04 -14.91 6.48
N ALA A 184 -13.16 -13.85 7.27
CA ALA A 184 -14.41 -13.44 7.90
C ALA A 184 -14.87 -12.11 7.27
N PRO A 185 -15.46 -12.15 6.06
CA PRO A 185 -15.87 -10.96 5.35
C PRO A 185 -17.00 -10.25 6.09
N MET A 186 -16.98 -8.94 6.03
CA MET A 186 -18.12 -8.13 6.44
C MET A 186 -19.20 -8.17 5.36
N ILE A 187 -20.40 -7.75 5.72
CA ILE A 187 -21.57 -7.75 4.83
C ILE A 187 -21.38 -6.97 3.51
N ARG A 188 -20.30 -6.14 3.41
CA ARG A 188 -19.97 -5.36 2.23
C ARG A 188 -18.83 -5.93 1.38
N ASP A 189 -18.33 -7.08 1.72
CA ASP A 189 -17.14 -7.64 1.09
C ASP A 189 -17.45 -8.59 -0.07
N LEU A 190 -18.36 -8.19 -0.98
CA LEU A 190 -18.72 -8.96 -2.16
C LEU A 190 -17.49 -9.33 -3.00
N GLY A 191 -16.52 -8.42 -3.11
CA GLY A 191 -15.27 -8.64 -3.85
C GLY A 191 -14.45 -9.79 -3.26
N LEU A 192 -14.39 -9.88 -1.94
CA LEU A 192 -13.71 -10.98 -1.25
C LEU A 192 -14.39 -12.31 -1.52
N ALA A 193 -15.72 -12.37 -1.38
CA ALA A 193 -16.51 -13.58 -1.64
C ALA A 193 -16.31 -14.09 -3.08
N LEU A 194 -16.38 -13.19 -4.08
CA LEU A 194 -16.14 -13.53 -5.49
C LEU A 194 -14.71 -14.01 -5.75
N SER A 195 -13.71 -13.39 -5.13
CA SER A 195 -12.30 -13.77 -5.30
C SER A 195 -11.98 -15.12 -4.66
N MET A 196 -12.72 -15.49 -3.62
CA MET A 196 -12.67 -16.82 -3.00
C MET A 196 -13.50 -17.89 -3.72
N GLY A 197 -13.98 -17.60 -4.93
CA GLY A 197 -14.64 -18.57 -5.80
C GLY A 197 -16.15 -18.69 -5.62
N GLN A 198 -16.78 -17.84 -4.80
CA GLN A 198 -18.24 -17.82 -4.76
C GLN A 198 -18.81 -17.29 -6.07
N THR A 199 -19.92 -17.86 -6.49
CA THR A 199 -20.64 -17.38 -7.68
C THR A 199 -21.60 -16.25 -7.31
N PRO A 200 -21.94 -15.33 -8.24
CA PRO A 200 -22.97 -14.34 -7.98
C PRO A 200 -24.28 -14.95 -7.45
N LEU A 201 -24.68 -16.09 -7.99
CA LEU A 201 -25.90 -16.78 -7.57
C LEU A 201 -25.83 -17.32 -6.12
N SER A 202 -24.65 -17.74 -5.66
CA SER A 202 -24.48 -18.22 -4.26
C SER A 202 -24.40 -17.07 -3.25
N ILE A 203 -24.20 -15.85 -3.72
CA ILE A 203 -24.16 -14.65 -2.88
C ILE A 203 -25.54 -13.99 -2.77
N MET A 204 -26.36 -14.16 -3.80
CA MET A 204 -27.75 -13.68 -3.85
C MET A 204 -28.70 -14.55 -3.07
#